data_0896ed2def58071763d46780d6193caf
#
_entry.id   0896ed2def58071763d46780d6193caf
#
_cell.length_a   1.000
_cell.length_b   1.000
_cell.length_c   1.000
_cell.angle_alpha   90.00
_cell.angle_beta   90.00
_cell.angle_gamma   90.00
#
_symmetry.space_group_name_H-M   'P 1'
#
loop_
_entity.id
_entity.type
_entity.pdbx_description
1 polymer ?
#
loop_
_entity_poly.entity_id
_entity_poly.type
_entity_poly.pdbx_seq_one_letter_code
_entity_poly.pdbx_strand_id
1 'polypeptide(L)' 'MRVDRWIRNIIGRIPQGLIEKSLRSGKIKVNKKKIKSSHKIKSNDKIDFYDF' A
#
# COMPACT_ATOMS: atom_id res chain seq x y z
N MET A 1 4.87 7.63 7.99
CA MET A 1 3.49 7.08 7.96
C MET A 1 3.53 5.66 7.42
N ARG A 2 2.77 4.77 8.02
CA ARG A 2 2.66 3.39 7.52
C ARG A 2 1.92 3.37 6.19
N VAL A 3 2.35 2.50 5.30
CA VAL A 3 1.76 2.44 3.96
C VAL A 3 0.29 2.05 4.00
N ASP A 4 -0.12 1.17 4.90
CA ASP A 4 -1.52 0.78 5.01
C ASP A 4 -2.40 1.96 5.39
N ARG A 5 -1.93 2.82 6.28
CA ARG A 5 -2.66 4.03 6.66
C ARG A 5 -2.73 5.01 5.50
N TRP A 6 -1.65 5.16 4.76
CA TRP A 6 -1.61 6.03 3.60
C TRP A 6 -2.63 5.59 2.55
N ILE A 7 -2.70 4.29 2.30
CA ILE A 7 -3.66 3.73 1.35
C ILE A 7 -5.09 4.02 1.79
N ARG A 8 -5.39 3.84 3.08
CA ARG A 8 -6.72 4.14 3.59
C ARG A 8 -7.09 5.60 3.45
N ASN A 9 -6.12 6.50 3.61
CA ASN A 9 -6.37 7.93 3.46
C ASN A 9 -6.70 8.31 2.01
N ILE A 10 -6.13 7.59 1.06
CA ILE A 10 -6.32 7.89 -0.35
C ILE A 10 -7.57 7.21 -0.91
N ILE A 11 -7.73 5.93 -0.63
CA ILE A 11 -8.84 5.14 -1.17
C ILE A 11 -10.11 5.33 -0.34
N GLY A 12 -9.96 5.57 0.95
CA GLY A 12 -11.09 5.73 1.86
C GLY A 12 -11.47 4.43 2.53
N ARG A 13 -12.74 4.06 2.42
CA ARG A 13 -13.26 2.89 3.11
C ARG A 13 -12.80 1.61 2.43
N ILE A 14 -11.79 0.99 3.00
CA ILE A 14 -11.26 -0.27 2.50
C ILE A 14 -10.91 -1.15 3.71
N PRO A 15 -11.32 -2.43 3.71
CA PRO A 15 -10.98 -3.32 4.81
C PRO A 15 -9.48 -3.49 4.95
N GLN A 16 -8.99 -3.56 6.19
CA GLN A 16 -7.58 -3.75 6.46
C GLN A 16 -7.05 -5.03 5.81
N GLY A 17 -7.83 -6.10 5.85
CA GLY A 17 -7.44 -7.36 5.22
C GLY A 17 -7.21 -7.24 3.73
N LEU A 18 -8.01 -6.42 3.05
CA LEU A 18 -7.84 -6.21 1.61
C LEU A 18 -6.57 -5.43 1.32
N ILE A 19 -6.25 -4.44 2.16
CA ILE A 19 -5.01 -3.67 2.02
C ILE A 19 -3.82 -4.60 2.15
N GLU A 20 -3.80 -5.43 3.18
CA GLU A 20 -2.71 -6.37 3.41
C GLU A 20 -2.59 -7.38 2.28
N LYS A 21 -3.71 -7.90 1.82
CA LYS A 21 -3.72 -8.85 0.71
C LYS A 21 -3.18 -8.21 -0.56
N SER A 22 -3.56 -6.97 -0.84
CA SER A 22 -3.09 -6.26 -2.02
C SER A 22 -1.59 -6.02 -1.97
N LEU A 23 -1.06 -5.69 -0.80
CA LEU A 23 0.38 -5.50 -0.64
C LEU A 23 1.14 -6.81 -0.80
N ARG A 24 0.60 -7.89 -0.24
CA ARG A 24 1.25 -9.19 -0.33
C ARG A 24 1.22 -9.77 -1.74
N SER A 25 0.14 -9.54 -2.46
CA SER A 25 0.00 -10.07 -3.83
C SER A 25 0.71 -9.22 -4.87
N GLY A 26 1.19 -8.03 -4.48
CA GLY A 26 1.88 -7.14 -5.40
C GLY A 26 0.97 -6.22 -6.19
N LYS A 27 -0.31 -6.14 -5.83
CA LYS A 27 -1.22 -5.19 -6.47
C LYS A 27 -0.90 -3.75 -6.10
N ILE A 28 -0.28 -3.56 -4.94
CA ILE A 28 0.21 -2.27 -4.51
C ILE A 28 1.70 -2.43 -4.23
N LYS A 29 2.52 -1.63 -4.89
CA LYS A 29 3.96 -1.67 -4.74
C LYS A 29 4.49 -0.29 -4.42
N VAL A 30 5.57 -0.26 -3.64
CA VAL A 30 6.29 0.97 -3.35
C VAL A 30 7.64 0.89 -4.04
N ASN A 31 7.93 1.86 -4.92
CA ASN A 31 9.14 1.87 -5.73
C ASN A 31 9.29 0.56 -6.53
N LYS A 32 8.16 0.04 -7.02
CA LYS A 32 8.08 -1.19 -7.81
C LYS A 32 8.48 -2.44 -7.04
N LYS A 33 8.44 -2.38 -5.71
CA LYS A 33 8.79 -3.51 -4.84
C LYS A 33 7.62 -3.87 -3.94
N LYS A 34 7.45 -5.16 -3.70
CA LYS A 34 6.48 -5.63 -2.72
C LYS A 34 6.93 -5.25 -1.32
N ILE A 35 6.02 -4.77 -0.53
CA ILE A 35 6.31 -4.37 0.85
C ILE A 35 5.22 -4.91 1.77
N LYS A 36 5.50 -4.87 3.07
CA LYS A 36 4.54 -5.26 4.08
C LYS A 36 3.66 -4.07 4.46
N SER A 37 2.49 -4.35 5.06
CA SER A 37 1.58 -3.30 5.48
C SER A 37 2.19 -2.39 6.55
N SER A 38 3.14 -2.89 7.31
CA SER A 38 3.84 -2.12 8.34
C SER A 38 4.96 -1.24 7.77
N HIS A 39 5.25 -1.36 6.48
CA HIS A 39 6.29 -0.54 5.86
C HIS A 39 5.98 0.94 6.00
N LYS A 40 6.96 1.70 6.44
CA LYS A 40 6.82 3.16 6.56
C LYS A 40 7.27 3.82 5.27
N ILE A 41 6.38 4.61 4.68
CA ILE A 41 6.68 5.32 3.44
C ILE A 41 7.28 6.69 3.75
N LYS A 42 8.08 7.17 2.82
CA LYS A 42 8.70 8.49 2.88
C LYS A 42 8.16 9.36 1.76
N SER A 43 8.41 10.65 1.83
CA SER A 43 7.90 11.59 0.83
C SER A 43 8.41 11.31 -0.59
N ASN A 44 9.56 10.66 -0.71
CA ASN A 44 10.14 10.34 -2.01
C ASN A 44 9.70 8.99 -2.56
N ASP A 45 8.93 8.25 -1.80
CA ASP A 45 8.48 6.93 -2.22
C ASP A 45 7.36 7.06 -3.25
N LYS A 46 7.45 6.28 -4.32
CA LYS A 46 6.38 6.20 -5.31
C LYS A 46 5.58 4.94 -5.07
N ILE A 47 4.27 5.11 -4.99
CA ILE A 47 3.36 4.00 -4.75
C ILE A 47 2.57 3.75 -6.03
N ASP A 48 2.67 2.53 -6.53
CA ASP A 48 1.99 2.12 -7.75
C ASP A 48 0.88 1.13 -7.42
N PHE A 49 -0.24 1.29 -8.09
CA PHE A 49 -1.38 0.40 -7.96
C PHE A 49 -1.49 -0.42 -9.23
N TYR A 50 -1.50 -1.74 -9.09
CA TYR A 50 -1.63 -2.66 -10.20
C TYR A 50 -2.91 -3.48 -10.02
N ASP A 51 -3.74 -3.47 -11.05
CA ASP A 51 -4.95 -4.29 -11.05
C ASP A 51 -5.77 -4.15 -9.77
N PHE A 52 -5.83 -2.95 -9.26
CA PHE A 52 -6.53 -2.63 -8.03
C PHE A 52 -7.88 -1.98 -8.33
#